data_7901ad4cb1261bc7308c9ee25d8c948e
#
_entry.id   7901ad4cb1261bc7308c9ee25d8c948e
#
_cell.length_a   1.000
_cell.length_b   1.000
_cell.length_c   1.000
_cell.angle_alpha   90.00
_cell.angle_beta   90.00
_cell.angle_gamma   90.00
#
_symmetry.space_group_name_H-M   'P 1'
#
loop_
_entity.id
_entity.type
_entity.pdbx_description
1 polymer ?
#
loop_
_entity_poly.entity_id
_entity_poly.type
_entity_poly.pdbx_seq_one_letter_code
_entity_poly.pdbx_strand_id
1 'polypeptide(L)'
;MKAEFFGVAPLLQVYDMPTAVRFYRDLLGFELVNQSREGEEFDWCLLARSGAEIMLNTMYESEHRPPQPDARRTAAHADTGLYFACRELDSAYEHLHINGVRVEPPRVASYGMRQLYFSDPDGYVICFQWPANNAGRGVA
;
A
#
# COMPACT_ATOMS: atom_id res chain seq x y z
N MET A 1 21.55 7.43 -20.31
CA MET A 1 20.20 7.84 -20.70
C MET A 1 19.96 9.28 -20.28
N LYS A 2 19.42 10.11 -21.17
CA LYS A 2 19.17 11.53 -20.89
C LYS A 2 17.70 11.78 -20.47
N ALA A 3 17.11 10.91 -19.69
CA ALA A 3 15.76 11.08 -19.18
C ALA A 3 15.80 11.38 -17.68
N GLU A 4 14.95 12.30 -17.25
CA GLU A 4 14.75 12.59 -15.84
C GLU A 4 13.49 11.89 -15.36
N PHE A 5 13.54 11.40 -14.13
CA PHE A 5 12.37 10.81 -13.48
C PHE A 5 11.86 11.76 -12.41
N PHE A 6 10.55 11.94 -12.36
CA PHE A 6 9.90 12.80 -11.37
C PHE A 6 9.12 11.98 -10.33
N GLY A 7 9.29 10.68 -10.34
CA GLY A 7 8.68 9.77 -9.40
C GLY A 7 8.36 8.43 -10.03
N VAL A 8 7.74 7.58 -9.26
CA VAL A 8 7.24 6.28 -9.72
C VAL A 8 5.94 5.99 -8.99
N ALA A 9 4.99 5.40 -9.71
CA ALA A 9 3.76 4.92 -9.12
C ALA A 9 3.56 3.46 -9.54
N PRO A 10 3.62 2.51 -8.60
CA PRO A 10 3.29 1.13 -8.91
C PRO A 10 1.80 0.99 -9.24
N LEU A 11 1.48 0.11 -10.16
CA LEU A 11 0.10 -0.26 -10.47
C LEU A 11 -0.21 -1.61 -9.83
N LEU A 12 -1.17 -1.62 -8.92
CA LEU A 12 -1.59 -2.83 -8.21
C LEU A 12 -2.91 -3.31 -8.80
N GLN A 13 -2.98 -4.60 -9.09
CA GLN A 13 -4.23 -5.24 -9.52
C GLN A 13 -5.05 -5.60 -8.29
N VAL A 14 -6.27 -5.12 -8.22
CA VAL A 14 -7.16 -5.35 -7.09
C VAL A 14 -8.40 -6.11 -7.51
N TYR A 15 -8.95 -6.89 -6.59
CA TYR A 15 -10.17 -7.68 -6.82
C TYR A 15 -11.41 -6.80 -6.73
N ASP A 16 -11.50 -5.98 -5.70
CA ASP A 16 -12.66 -5.12 -5.43
C ASP A 16 -12.18 -3.69 -5.19
N MET A 17 -12.46 -2.81 -6.13
CA MET A 17 -11.97 -1.44 -6.06
C MET A 17 -12.43 -0.69 -4.81
N PRO A 18 -13.73 -0.71 -4.42
CA PRO A 18 -14.14 -0.02 -3.21
C PRO A 18 -13.41 -0.49 -1.94
N THR A 19 -13.17 -1.79 -1.80
CA THR A 19 -12.43 -2.35 -0.67
C THR A 19 -10.98 -1.85 -0.65
N ALA A 20 -10.31 -1.89 -1.80
CA ALA A 20 -8.93 -1.42 -1.93
C ALA A 20 -8.81 0.09 -1.65
N VAL A 21 -9.74 0.89 -2.18
CA VAL A 21 -9.73 2.34 -1.95
C VAL A 21 -9.96 2.65 -0.47
N ARG A 22 -10.88 1.98 0.20
CA ARG A 22 -11.09 2.18 1.64
C ARG A 22 -9.82 1.89 2.43
N PHE A 23 -9.09 0.84 2.06
CA PHE A 23 -7.83 0.51 2.72
C PHE A 23 -6.80 1.62 2.58
N TYR A 24 -6.53 2.06 1.37
CA TYR A 24 -5.49 3.07 1.14
C TYR A 24 -5.93 4.48 1.53
N ARG A 25 -7.14 4.87 1.22
CA ARG A 25 -7.66 6.21 1.51
C ARG A 25 -8.06 6.35 2.98
N ASP A 26 -8.96 5.49 3.45
CA ASP A 26 -9.59 5.68 4.77
C ASP A 26 -8.71 5.15 5.90
N LEU A 27 -8.02 4.04 5.71
CA LEU A 27 -7.14 3.47 6.72
C LEU A 27 -5.74 4.09 6.69
N LEU A 28 -5.10 4.14 5.52
CA LEU A 28 -3.72 4.64 5.39
C LEU A 28 -3.63 6.14 5.12
N GLY A 29 -4.74 6.81 4.87
CA GLY A 29 -4.78 8.27 4.72
C GLY A 29 -4.30 8.80 3.37
N PHE A 30 -4.33 7.99 2.32
CA PHE A 30 -4.04 8.47 0.97
C PHE A 30 -5.19 9.31 0.46
N GLU A 31 -4.87 10.27 -0.39
CA GLU A 31 -5.85 11.07 -1.12
C GLU A 31 -6.13 10.43 -2.48
N LEU A 32 -7.40 10.32 -2.84
CA LEU A 32 -7.81 9.90 -4.17
C LEU A 32 -7.64 11.09 -5.12
N VAL A 33 -6.59 11.06 -5.94
CA VAL A 33 -6.19 12.19 -6.78
C VAL A 33 -6.88 12.15 -8.13
N ASN A 34 -7.03 10.97 -8.71
CA ASN A 34 -7.64 10.80 -10.02
C ASN A 34 -8.29 9.43 -10.12
N GLN A 35 -9.30 9.32 -10.98
CA GLN A 35 -10.04 8.08 -11.18
C GLN A 35 -10.60 8.05 -12.61
N SER A 36 -10.85 6.85 -13.12
CA SER A 36 -11.27 6.67 -14.51
C SER A 36 -12.69 7.18 -14.80
N ARG A 37 -13.55 7.28 -13.79
CA ARG A 37 -14.88 7.89 -13.89
C ARG A 37 -15.37 8.30 -12.51
N GLU A 38 -16.36 9.17 -12.46
CA GLU A 38 -16.93 9.64 -11.22
C GLU A 38 -17.66 8.52 -10.46
N GLY A 39 -17.84 8.72 -9.14
CA GLY A 39 -18.49 7.78 -8.26
C GLY A 39 -17.53 6.79 -7.62
N GLU A 40 -18.05 5.66 -7.19
CA GLU A 40 -17.26 4.62 -6.50
C GLU A 40 -16.98 3.40 -7.37
N GLU A 41 -17.64 3.30 -8.50
CA GLU A 41 -17.50 2.20 -9.45
C GLU A 41 -16.60 2.61 -10.61
N PHE A 42 -15.31 2.55 -10.40
CA PHE A 42 -14.30 2.82 -11.41
C PHE A 42 -13.29 1.68 -11.45
N ASP A 43 -12.59 1.53 -12.56
CA ASP A 43 -11.64 0.45 -12.77
C ASP A 43 -10.18 0.86 -12.59
N TRP A 44 -9.91 2.15 -12.45
CA TRP A 44 -8.57 2.68 -12.20
C TRP A 44 -8.62 3.92 -11.32
N CYS A 45 -7.62 4.07 -10.45
CA CYS A 45 -7.42 5.31 -9.71
C CYS A 45 -5.94 5.55 -9.38
N LEU A 46 -5.65 6.80 -9.05
CA LEU A 46 -4.36 7.23 -8.52
C LEU A 46 -4.58 7.75 -7.09
N LEU A 47 -3.81 7.23 -6.17
CA LEU A 47 -3.81 7.62 -4.77
C LEU A 47 -2.44 8.19 -4.41
N ALA A 48 -2.41 9.24 -3.60
CA ALA A 48 -1.18 9.88 -3.18
C ALA A 48 -1.20 10.27 -1.72
N ARG A 49 -0.05 10.16 -1.07
CA ARG A 49 0.16 10.70 0.28
C ARG A 49 1.62 11.12 0.41
N SER A 50 1.84 12.41 0.72
CA SER A 50 3.19 12.99 0.77
C SER A 50 3.94 12.69 -0.54
N GLY A 51 5.09 12.04 -0.49
CA GLY A 51 5.84 11.67 -1.68
C GLY A 51 5.51 10.29 -2.27
N ALA A 52 4.51 9.60 -1.73
CA ALA A 52 4.14 8.26 -2.18
C ALA A 52 2.94 8.31 -3.12
N GLU A 53 3.02 7.57 -4.21
CA GLU A 53 1.91 7.42 -5.16
C GLU A 53 1.71 5.94 -5.47
N ILE A 54 0.46 5.53 -5.56
CA ILE A 54 0.09 4.19 -6.01
C ILE A 54 -1.12 4.29 -6.94
N MET A 55 -1.16 3.41 -7.91
CA MET A 55 -2.31 3.24 -8.79
C MET A 55 -2.98 1.91 -8.49
N LEU A 56 -4.29 1.90 -8.52
CA LEU A 56 -5.09 0.68 -8.40
C LEU A 56 -5.83 0.46 -9.71
N ASN A 57 -5.88 -0.79 -10.16
CA ASN A 57 -6.63 -1.18 -11.33
C ASN A 57 -7.35 -2.50 -11.06
N THR A 58 -8.59 -2.61 -11.50
CA THR A 58 -9.31 -3.87 -11.43
C THR A 58 -9.56 -4.42 -12.82
N MET A 59 -9.42 -5.74 -12.96
CA MET A 59 -9.78 -6.45 -14.20
C MET A 59 -11.27 -6.75 -14.27
N TYR A 60 -11.98 -6.52 -13.17
CA TYR A 60 -13.37 -6.93 -13.06
C TYR A 60 -14.27 -5.72 -12.94
N GLU A 61 -15.18 -5.56 -13.86
CA GLU A 61 -16.35 -4.73 -13.63
C GLU A 61 -17.21 -5.40 -12.55
N SER A 62 -17.95 -4.62 -11.77
CA SER A 62 -18.74 -5.14 -10.65
C SER A 62 -19.67 -6.27 -11.07
N GLU A 63 -20.21 -6.19 -12.29
CA GLU A 63 -21.14 -7.20 -12.86
C GLU A 63 -20.45 -8.50 -13.23
N HIS A 64 -19.16 -8.47 -13.48
CA HIS A 64 -18.37 -9.60 -13.96
C HIS A 64 -17.37 -10.11 -12.94
N ARG A 65 -17.39 -9.55 -11.75
CA ARG A 65 -16.49 -9.98 -10.68
C ARG A 65 -16.90 -11.38 -10.20
N PRO A 66 -15.96 -12.35 -10.18
CA PRO A 66 -16.27 -13.65 -9.61
C PRO A 66 -16.61 -13.52 -8.12
N PRO A 67 -17.41 -14.44 -7.54
CA PRO A 67 -17.84 -14.33 -6.15
C PRO A 67 -16.70 -14.40 -5.13
N GLN A 68 -15.55 -14.94 -5.52
CA GLN A 68 -14.35 -15.04 -4.67
C GLN A 68 -13.11 -14.57 -5.44
N PRO A 69 -12.12 -13.96 -4.76
CA PRO A 69 -10.85 -13.67 -5.39
C PRO A 69 -10.15 -14.96 -5.83
N ASP A 70 -9.32 -14.86 -6.87
CA ASP A 70 -8.46 -15.97 -7.26
C ASP A 70 -7.36 -16.16 -6.22
N ALA A 71 -7.40 -17.28 -5.49
CA ALA A 71 -6.49 -17.55 -4.39
C ALA A 71 -5.01 -17.63 -4.84
N ARG A 72 -4.75 -18.15 -6.04
CA ARG A 72 -3.39 -18.24 -6.58
C ARG A 72 -2.83 -16.86 -6.86
N ARG A 73 -3.65 -16.00 -7.44
CA ARG A 73 -3.27 -14.63 -7.76
C ARG A 73 -3.01 -13.83 -6.49
N THR A 74 -3.90 -13.90 -5.52
CA THR A 74 -3.74 -13.23 -4.23
C THR A 74 -2.45 -13.69 -3.54
N ALA A 75 -2.18 -15.00 -3.52
CA ALA A 75 -0.95 -15.53 -2.93
C ALA A 75 0.30 -15.04 -3.65
N ALA A 76 0.26 -14.94 -4.98
CA ALA A 76 1.39 -14.46 -5.77
C ALA A 76 1.71 -12.98 -5.53
N HIS A 77 0.75 -12.17 -5.12
CA HIS A 77 0.98 -10.76 -4.79
C HIS A 77 1.95 -10.58 -3.62
N ALA A 78 2.13 -11.58 -2.78
CA ALA A 78 3.10 -11.53 -1.67
C ALA A 78 4.56 -11.41 -2.14
N ASP A 79 4.85 -11.66 -3.40
CA ASP A 79 6.17 -11.42 -4.00
C ASP A 79 6.44 -9.94 -4.26
N THR A 80 5.42 -9.10 -4.18
CA THR A 80 5.55 -7.66 -4.39
C THR A 80 5.48 -6.92 -3.07
N GLY A 81 6.55 -6.22 -2.71
CA GLY A 81 6.61 -5.42 -1.50
C GLY A 81 6.62 -3.94 -1.80
N LEU A 82 5.82 -3.18 -1.07
CA LEU A 82 5.79 -1.72 -1.10
C LEU A 82 6.45 -1.20 0.18
N TYR A 83 7.60 -0.54 0.04
CA TYR A 83 8.36 -0.04 1.17
C TYR A 83 8.21 1.46 1.29
N PHE A 84 7.61 1.89 2.38
CA PHE A 84 7.38 3.31 2.67
C PHE A 84 8.36 3.79 3.72
N ALA A 85 9.04 4.89 3.46
CA ALA A 85 9.83 5.56 4.47
C ALA A 85 8.89 6.24 5.48
N CYS A 86 8.90 5.76 6.71
CA CYS A 86 7.98 6.22 7.75
C CYS A 86 8.71 6.23 9.10
N ARG A 87 8.75 7.37 9.76
CA ARG A 87 9.42 7.51 11.06
C ARG A 87 8.56 7.02 12.23
N GLU A 88 7.27 7.28 12.13
CA GLU A 88 6.32 7.12 13.24
C GLU A 88 5.76 5.68 13.27
N LEU A 89 6.67 4.69 13.41
CA LEU A 89 6.28 3.28 13.33
C LEU A 89 5.39 2.84 14.50
N ASP A 90 5.61 3.38 15.69
CA ASP A 90 4.80 3.01 16.85
C ASP A 90 3.36 3.50 16.72
N SER A 91 3.17 4.75 16.30
CA SER A 91 1.83 5.28 16.08
C SER A 91 1.15 4.60 14.88
N ALA A 92 1.91 4.25 13.85
CA ALA A 92 1.37 3.47 12.73
C ALA A 92 0.91 2.09 13.18
N TYR A 93 1.70 1.41 14.02
CA TYR A 93 1.33 0.12 14.58
C TYR A 93 0.04 0.21 15.38
N GLU A 94 -0.06 1.17 16.29
CA GLU A 94 -1.26 1.37 17.11
C GLU A 94 -2.50 1.62 16.24
N HIS A 95 -2.36 2.47 15.25
CA HIS A 95 -3.45 2.78 14.31
C HIS A 95 -3.94 1.54 13.57
N LEU A 96 -3.00 0.77 13.01
CA LEU A 96 -3.33 -0.46 12.27
C LEU A 96 -3.96 -1.51 13.20
N HIS A 97 -3.39 -1.68 14.38
CA HIS A 97 -3.87 -2.66 15.36
C HIS A 97 -5.29 -2.35 15.84
N ILE A 98 -5.56 -1.10 16.18
CA ILE A 98 -6.90 -0.66 16.62
C ILE A 98 -7.93 -0.84 15.50
N ASN A 99 -7.53 -0.66 14.25
CA ASN A 99 -8.42 -0.83 13.10
C ASN A 99 -8.50 -2.27 12.60
N GLY A 100 -8.00 -3.25 13.36
CA GLY A 100 -8.19 -4.66 13.08
C GLY A 100 -7.25 -5.25 12.03
N VAL A 101 -6.20 -4.54 11.66
CA VAL A 101 -5.20 -5.07 10.73
C VAL A 101 -4.31 -6.06 11.46
N ARG A 102 -4.07 -7.22 10.83
CA ARG A 102 -3.12 -8.19 11.37
C ARG A 102 -1.71 -7.64 11.19
N VAL A 103 -1.07 -7.25 12.27
CA VAL A 103 0.25 -6.63 12.26
C VAL A 103 0.96 -6.93 13.58
N GLU A 104 2.27 -7.20 13.50
CA GLU A 104 3.13 -7.38 14.67
C GLU A 104 3.82 -6.05 15.01
N PRO A 105 4.24 -5.85 16.28
CA PRO A 105 5.00 -4.66 16.63
C PRO A 105 6.26 -4.50 15.78
N PRO A 106 6.73 -3.26 15.56
CA PRO A 106 7.91 -3.02 14.75
C PRO A 106 9.13 -3.78 15.29
N ARG A 107 9.94 -4.30 14.37
CA ARG A 107 11.17 -5.03 14.68
C ARG A 107 12.35 -4.41 13.95
N VAL A 108 13.53 -4.52 14.56
CA VAL A 108 14.77 -4.12 13.92
C VAL A 108 15.31 -5.31 13.13
N ALA A 109 15.45 -5.13 11.81
CA ALA A 109 16.06 -6.11 10.94
C ALA A 109 17.58 -6.15 11.15
N SER A 110 18.21 -7.27 10.75
CA SER A 110 19.66 -7.46 10.90
C SER A 110 20.50 -6.38 10.22
N TYR A 111 19.96 -5.72 9.22
CA TYR A 111 20.62 -4.63 8.49
C TYR A 111 20.30 -3.24 9.03
N GLY A 112 19.71 -3.15 10.22
CA GLY A 112 19.54 -1.88 10.94
C GLY A 112 18.30 -1.06 10.62
N MET A 113 17.36 -1.61 9.85
CA MET A 113 16.07 -0.96 9.60
C MET A 113 15.04 -1.44 10.60
N ARG A 114 14.32 -0.51 11.21
CA ARG A 114 13.15 -0.83 12.02
C ARG A 114 11.96 -0.90 11.09
N GLN A 115 11.22 -2.01 11.13
CA GLN A 115 10.23 -2.35 10.12
C GLN A 115 8.92 -2.81 10.72
N LEU A 116 7.84 -2.47 10.04
CA LEU A 116 6.47 -2.85 10.34
C LEU A 116 5.86 -3.42 9.07
N TYR A 117 5.49 -4.71 9.08
CA TYR A 117 4.94 -5.41 7.92
C TYR A 117 3.47 -5.71 8.10
N PHE A 118 2.72 -5.53 7.04
CA PHE A 118 1.32 -5.97 6.95
C PHE A 118 0.95 -6.17 5.48
N SER A 119 -0.24 -6.69 5.22
CA SER A 119 -0.71 -6.92 3.85
C SER A 119 -1.94 -6.08 3.56
N ASP A 120 -2.10 -5.69 2.30
CA ASP A 120 -3.33 -5.07 1.84
C ASP A 120 -4.41 -6.13 1.57
N PRO A 121 -5.65 -5.74 1.23
CA PRO A 121 -6.73 -6.70 0.98
C PRO A 121 -6.46 -7.67 -0.17
N ASP A 122 -5.58 -7.32 -1.08
CA ASP A 122 -5.25 -8.14 -2.26
C ASP A 122 -3.96 -8.95 -2.09
N GLY A 123 -3.38 -8.97 -0.90
CA GLY A 123 -2.20 -9.77 -0.58
C GLY A 123 -0.86 -9.12 -0.88
N TYR A 124 -0.84 -7.86 -1.31
CA TYR A 124 0.42 -7.12 -1.48
C TYR A 124 1.04 -6.81 -0.11
N VAL A 125 2.35 -7.03 -0.01
CA VAL A 125 3.08 -6.78 1.24
C VAL A 125 3.42 -5.31 1.36
N ILE A 126 3.11 -4.72 2.50
CA ILE A 126 3.46 -3.34 2.83
C ILE A 126 4.44 -3.34 3.98
N CYS A 127 5.49 -2.56 3.86
CA CYS A 127 6.47 -2.34 4.91
C CYS A 127 6.61 -0.85 5.15
N PHE A 128 6.40 -0.44 6.40
CA PHE A 128 6.82 0.87 6.86
C PHE A 128 8.17 0.71 7.53
N GLN A 129 9.14 1.53 7.16
CA GLN A 129 10.48 1.39 7.70
C GLN A 129 11.21 2.71 7.91
N TRP A 130 12.12 2.69 8.86
CA TRP A 130 13.03 3.80 9.14
C TRP A 130 14.30 3.25 9.80
N PRO A 131 15.46 3.85 9.54
CA PRO A 131 16.70 3.40 10.20
C PRO A 131 16.58 3.42 11.72
N ALA A 132 16.95 2.31 12.36
CA ALA A 132 16.83 2.17 13.84
C ALA A 132 17.75 3.12 14.58
N ASN A 133 18.93 3.40 14.01
CA ASN A 133 19.94 4.32 14.58
C ASN A 133 19.99 5.60 13.78
N ASN A 134 18.86 6.22 13.55
CA ASN A 134 18.77 7.37 12.71
C ASN A 134 19.26 8.65 13.42
N ALA A 135 20.56 8.80 13.55
CA ALA A 135 21.16 10.04 14.01
C ALA A 135 21.21 11.08 12.88
N GLY A 136 20.06 11.51 12.37
CA GLY A 136 19.98 12.56 11.38
C GLY A 136 20.33 12.15 9.94
N ARG A 137 20.29 10.88 9.62
CA ARG A 137 20.44 10.44 8.24
C ARG A 137 19.13 10.65 7.48
N GLY A 138 19.25 11.07 6.24
CA GLY A 138 18.14 11.08 5.32
C GLY A 138 17.60 9.66 5.09
N VAL A 139 16.47 9.60 4.43
CA VAL A 139 15.83 8.32 4.06
C VAL A 139 16.80 7.50 3.23
N ALA A 140 16.94 6.27 3.59
CA ALA A 140 17.69 5.32 2.79
C ALA A 140 16.91 4.97 1.52
#